data_99de32f9bda45327e282b5e2199a851a
#
_entry.id   99de32f9bda45327e282b5e2199a851a
#
_cell.length_a   1.000
_cell.length_b   1.000
_cell.length_c   1.000
_cell.angle_alpha   90.00
_cell.angle_beta   90.00
_cell.angle_gamma   90.00
#
_symmetry.space_group_name_H-M   'P 1'
#
loop_
_entity.id
_entity.type
_entity.pdbx_description
1 polymer ?
#
loop_
_entity_poly.entity_id
_entity_poly.type
_entity_poly.pdbx_seq_one_letter_code
_entity_poly.pdbx_strand_id
1 'polypeptide(L)'
;LRVTFIIMTLAFGLLICSTFIQNHGRITPLFYMVLCGIGLYILYVAFHTTVFERIVSASPLRGNLVFLMYLADSIGYLGYVVLLSVKPFFESSTNKLALFQNILYSLAGFSILCLIIVAVYFQNRLSNKEALRC
;
A
#
# COMPACT_ATOMS: atom_id res chain seq x y z
N LEU A 1 -11.77 -8.69 8.30
CA LEU A 1 -10.88 -7.58 8.66
C LEU A 1 -9.50 -8.04 9.14
N ARG A 2 -9.41 -8.94 10.14
CA ARG A 2 -8.12 -9.46 10.65
C ARG A 2 -7.28 -10.11 9.54
N VAL A 3 -7.91 -10.95 8.72
CA VAL A 3 -7.23 -11.66 7.62
C VAL A 3 -6.65 -10.66 6.60
N THR A 4 -7.39 -9.61 6.27
CA THR A 4 -6.93 -8.57 5.32
C THR A 4 -5.73 -7.81 5.86
N PHE A 5 -5.76 -7.42 7.14
CA PHE A 5 -4.62 -6.77 7.78
C PHE A 5 -3.37 -7.67 7.79
N ILE A 6 -3.55 -8.97 8.02
CA ILE A 6 -2.45 -9.95 7.98
C ILE A 6 -1.88 -10.04 6.56
N ILE A 7 -2.73 -10.15 5.53
CA ILE A 7 -2.29 -10.22 4.14
C ILE A 7 -1.54 -8.95 3.74
N MET A 8 -2.07 -7.77 4.09
CA MET A 8 -1.41 -6.49 3.80
C MET A 8 -0.05 -6.38 4.51
N THR A 9 0.04 -6.79 5.78
CA THR A 9 1.30 -6.77 6.54
C THR A 9 2.31 -7.73 5.94
N LEU A 10 1.90 -8.93 5.53
CA LEU A 10 2.75 -9.90 4.86
C LEU A 10 3.26 -9.39 3.52
N ALA A 11 2.40 -8.74 2.72
CA ALA A 11 2.79 -8.16 1.44
C ALA A 11 3.80 -7.01 1.60
N PHE A 12 3.63 -6.13 2.61
CA PHE A 12 4.63 -5.12 2.93
C PHE A 12 5.93 -5.74 3.43
N GLY A 13 5.86 -6.78 4.25
CA GLY A 13 7.02 -7.55 4.68
C GLY A 13 7.80 -8.14 3.50
N LEU A 14 7.09 -8.69 2.52
CA LEU A 14 7.68 -9.21 1.28
C LEU A 14 8.40 -8.12 0.48
N LEU A 15 7.81 -6.92 0.35
CA LEU A 15 8.43 -5.79 -0.33
C LEU A 15 9.72 -5.33 0.36
N ILE A 16 9.69 -5.18 1.67
CA ILE A 16 10.86 -4.77 2.45
C ILE A 16 11.95 -5.84 2.36
N CYS A 17 11.59 -7.11 2.52
CA CYS A 17 12.52 -8.23 2.48
C CYS A 17 13.18 -8.35 1.09
N SER A 18 12.40 -8.24 0.01
CA SER A 18 12.93 -8.29 -1.36
C SER A 18 13.90 -7.14 -1.64
N THR A 19 13.58 -5.93 -1.14
CA THR A 19 14.44 -4.76 -1.30
C THR A 19 15.74 -4.90 -0.48
N PHE A 20 15.65 -5.44 0.72
CA PHE A 20 16.81 -5.71 1.56
C PHE A 20 17.76 -6.74 0.93
N ILE A 21 17.22 -7.83 0.37
CA ILE A 21 18.00 -8.88 -0.29
C ILE A 21 18.66 -8.35 -1.57
N GLN A 22 17.96 -7.50 -2.32
CA GLN A 22 18.50 -6.84 -3.50
C GLN A 22 19.69 -5.92 -3.15
N ASN A 23 19.58 -5.19 -2.03
CA ASN A 23 20.64 -4.28 -1.57
C ASN A 23 21.93 -5.03 -1.20
N HIS A 24 21.82 -6.31 -0.83
CA HIS A 24 22.95 -7.21 -0.59
C HIS A 24 23.46 -7.92 -1.87
N GLY A 25 22.92 -7.57 -3.04
CA GLY A 25 23.37 -8.10 -4.33
C GLY A 25 23.08 -9.61 -4.55
N ARG A 26 22.17 -10.21 -3.78
CA ARG A 26 21.90 -11.64 -3.81
C ARG A 26 20.85 -12.04 -4.86
N ILE A 27 20.15 -11.08 -5.45
CA ILE A 27 19.08 -11.32 -6.43
C ILE A 27 19.37 -10.52 -7.70
N THR A 28 19.00 -11.06 -8.85
CA THR A 28 19.07 -10.32 -10.11
C THR A 28 18.03 -9.19 -10.14
N PRO A 29 18.33 -8.02 -10.74
CA PRO A 29 17.39 -6.90 -10.79
C PRO A 29 16.03 -7.27 -11.40
N LEU A 30 16.01 -8.20 -12.34
CA LEU A 30 14.79 -8.67 -12.97
C LEU A 30 13.90 -9.42 -11.96
N PHE A 31 14.48 -10.35 -11.21
CA PHE A 31 13.74 -11.12 -10.21
C PHE A 31 13.21 -10.22 -9.07
N TYR A 32 14.00 -9.22 -8.68
CA TYR A 32 13.58 -8.19 -7.75
C TYR A 32 12.35 -7.43 -8.24
N MET A 33 12.33 -6.99 -9.51
CA MET A 33 11.17 -6.30 -10.07
C MET A 33 9.91 -7.16 -10.09
N VAL A 34 10.04 -8.45 -10.39
CA VAL A 34 8.92 -9.41 -10.35
C VAL A 34 8.37 -9.54 -8.94
N LEU A 35 9.23 -9.71 -7.92
CA LEU A 35 8.81 -9.79 -6.51
C LEU A 35 8.10 -8.52 -6.04
N CYS A 36 8.64 -7.36 -6.40
CA CYS A 36 7.99 -6.07 -6.10
C CYS A 36 6.63 -5.96 -6.78
N GLY A 37 6.52 -6.37 -8.05
CA GLY A 37 5.25 -6.38 -8.77
C GLY A 37 4.20 -7.25 -8.10
N ILE A 38 4.56 -8.46 -7.68
CA ILE A 38 3.67 -9.37 -6.96
C ILE A 38 3.23 -8.77 -5.61
N GLY A 39 4.17 -8.22 -4.85
CA GLY A 39 3.86 -7.61 -3.56
C GLY A 39 2.90 -6.42 -3.69
N LEU A 40 3.15 -5.53 -4.63
CA LEU A 40 2.28 -4.39 -4.91
C LEU A 40 0.90 -4.83 -5.42
N TYR A 41 0.84 -5.85 -6.27
CA TYR A 41 -0.42 -6.40 -6.77
C TYR A 41 -1.28 -7.00 -5.65
N ILE A 42 -0.68 -7.74 -4.72
CA ILE A 42 -1.39 -8.29 -3.56
C ILE A 42 -1.97 -7.15 -2.69
N LEU A 43 -1.19 -6.09 -2.47
CA LEU A 43 -1.66 -4.92 -1.73
C LEU A 43 -2.83 -4.23 -2.44
N TYR A 44 -2.72 -4.05 -3.75
CA TYR A 44 -3.77 -3.44 -4.57
C TYR A 44 -5.08 -4.23 -4.47
N VAL A 45 -5.03 -5.54 -4.68
CA VAL A 45 -6.22 -6.42 -4.61
C VAL A 45 -6.82 -6.42 -3.21
N ALA A 46 -6.01 -6.56 -2.16
CA ALA A 46 -6.48 -6.57 -0.78
C ALA A 46 -7.16 -5.25 -0.40
N PHE A 47 -6.61 -4.12 -0.85
CA PHE A 47 -7.20 -2.80 -0.63
C PHE A 47 -8.54 -2.64 -1.35
N HIS A 48 -8.59 -2.97 -2.64
CA HIS A 48 -9.81 -2.81 -3.45
C HIS A 48 -10.96 -3.70 -2.97
N THR A 49 -10.68 -4.95 -2.64
CA THR A 49 -11.73 -5.90 -2.24
C THR A 49 -12.29 -5.63 -0.84
N THR A 50 -11.43 -5.25 0.10
CA THR A 50 -11.86 -5.22 1.51
C THR A 50 -12.15 -3.82 2.01
N VAL A 51 -11.34 -2.83 1.62
CA VAL A 51 -11.49 -1.47 2.14
C VAL A 51 -12.70 -0.80 1.50
N PHE A 52 -12.86 -0.94 0.20
CA PHE A 52 -14.01 -0.33 -0.48
C PHE A 52 -15.34 -0.96 -0.09
N GLU A 53 -15.43 -2.28 0.06
CA GLU A 53 -16.63 -2.93 0.60
C GLU A 53 -17.01 -2.38 1.97
N ARG A 54 -16.02 -2.15 2.82
CA ARG A 54 -16.25 -1.60 4.16
C ARG A 54 -16.67 -0.15 4.15
N ILE A 55 -16.11 0.67 3.27
CA ILE A 55 -16.48 2.07 3.12
C ILE A 55 -17.92 2.17 2.65
N VAL A 56 -18.30 1.38 1.65
CA VAL A 56 -19.68 1.38 1.11
C VAL A 56 -20.67 0.87 2.15
N SER A 57 -20.34 -0.20 2.89
CA SER A 57 -21.24 -0.73 3.93
C SER A 57 -21.35 0.18 5.16
N ALA A 58 -20.38 1.05 5.41
CA ALA A 58 -20.41 2.05 6.48
C ALA A 58 -21.08 3.36 6.07
N SER A 59 -21.28 3.59 4.77
CA SER A 59 -21.91 4.80 4.24
C SER A 59 -23.44 4.66 4.29
N PRO A 60 -24.17 5.66 4.82
CA PRO A 60 -25.62 5.70 4.78
C PRO A 60 -26.18 5.95 3.38
N LEU A 61 -25.35 6.41 2.45
CA LEU A 61 -25.67 6.62 1.05
C LEU A 61 -25.46 5.32 0.28
N ARG A 62 -26.35 5.01 -0.66
CA ARG A 62 -26.16 3.91 -1.62
C ARG A 62 -24.99 4.24 -2.56
N GLY A 63 -23.77 4.17 -2.04
CA GLY A 63 -22.56 4.40 -2.81
C GLY A 63 -22.34 3.30 -3.85
N ASN A 64 -22.00 3.70 -5.08
CA ASN A 64 -21.61 2.73 -6.10
C ASN A 64 -20.13 2.38 -5.89
N LEU A 65 -19.88 1.13 -5.48
CA LEU A 65 -18.52 0.59 -5.27
C LEU A 65 -17.62 0.80 -6.49
N VAL A 66 -18.18 0.59 -7.68
CA VAL A 66 -17.46 0.73 -8.95
C VAL A 66 -17.01 2.16 -9.18
N PHE A 67 -17.83 3.16 -8.86
CA PHE A 67 -17.45 4.56 -8.95
C PHE A 67 -16.28 4.90 -8.02
N LEU A 68 -16.29 4.37 -6.81
CA LEU A 68 -15.21 4.60 -5.84
C LEU A 68 -13.88 3.99 -6.32
N MET A 69 -13.94 2.80 -6.93
CA MET A 69 -12.78 2.15 -7.56
C MET A 69 -12.20 3.00 -8.69
N TYR A 70 -13.03 3.44 -9.63
CA TYR A 70 -12.59 4.29 -10.74
C TYR A 70 -12.00 5.62 -10.27
N LEU A 71 -12.59 6.21 -9.21
CA LEU A 71 -12.07 7.45 -8.63
C LEU A 71 -10.66 7.23 -8.05
N ALA A 72 -10.46 6.15 -7.29
CA ALA A 72 -9.15 5.83 -6.73
C ALA A 72 -8.10 5.55 -7.80
N ASP A 73 -8.45 4.79 -8.83
CA ASP A 73 -7.57 4.50 -9.96
C ASP A 73 -7.21 5.78 -10.72
N SER A 74 -8.19 6.68 -10.94
CA SER A 74 -7.95 7.98 -11.60
C SER A 74 -6.95 8.84 -10.83
N ILE A 75 -7.05 8.88 -9.50
CA ILE A 75 -6.09 9.58 -8.63
C ILE A 75 -4.70 8.94 -8.73
N GLY A 76 -4.65 7.60 -8.77
CA GLY A 76 -3.41 6.84 -8.97
C GLY A 76 -2.72 7.18 -10.29
N TYR A 77 -3.46 7.21 -11.39
CA TYR A 77 -2.95 7.61 -12.70
C TYR A 77 -2.47 9.06 -12.73
N LEU A 78 -3.19 9.96 -12.08
CA LEU A 78 -2.77 11.37 -11.96
C LEU A 78 -1.44 11.48 -11.20
N GLY A 79 -1.28 10.73 -10.12
CA GLY A 79 -0.02 10.63 -9.39
C GLY A 79 1.13 10.11 -10.27
N TYR A 80 0.86 9.10 -11.12
CA TYR A 80 1.84 8.56 -12.07
C TYR A 80 2.26 9.62 -13.12
N VAL A 81 1.31 10.37 -13.67
CA VAL A 81 1.60 11.46 -14.63
C VAL A 81 2.46 12.54 -13.99
N VAL A 82 2.14 12.94 -12.76
CA VAL A 82 2.95 13.91 -12.00
C VAL A 82 4.38 13.39 -11.81
N LEU A 83 4.54 12.14 -11.43
CA LEU A 83 5.84 11.50 -11.23
C LEU A 83 6.66 11.45 -12.52
N LEU A 84 6.03 11.14 -13.66
CA LEU A 84 6.67 11.21 -14.98
C LEU A 84 7.10 12.61 -15.35
N SER A 85 6.29 13.63 -15.05
CA SER A 85 6.59 15.03 -15.35
C SER A 85 7.77 15.56 -14.53
N VAL A 86 7.92 15.08 -13.30
CA VAL A 86 9.01 15.48 -12.39
C VAL A 86 10.30 14.71 -12.66
N LYS A 87 10.21 13.51 -13.28
CA LYS A 87 11.36 12.66 -13.59
C LYS A 87 12.53 13.37 -14.29
N PRO A 88 12.36 14.20 -15.35
CA PRO A 88 13.46 14.86 -16.02
C PRO A 88 14.24 15.83 -15.11
N PHE A 89 13.62 16.37 -14.05
CA PHE A 89 14.30 17.25 -13.10
C PHE A 89 15.24 16.51 -12.14
N PHE A 90 15.03 15.18 -11.97
CA PHE A 90 15.87 14.33 -11.11
C PHE A 90 16.87 13.48 -11.89
N GLU A 91 16.89 13.55 -13.22
CA GLU A 91 17.70 12.68 -14.08
C GLU A 91 19.21 12.98 -14.06
N SER A 92 19.62 14.01 -13.31
CA SER A 92 20.96 14.59 -13.40
C SER A 92 22.08 13.78 -12.72
N SER A 93 21.87 12.80 -11.87
CA SER A 93 23.06 12.21 -11.20
C SER A 93 22.94 10.84 -10.52
N THR A 94 21.90 10.04 -10.60
CA THR A 94 21.82 8.86 -9.72
C THR A 94 21.38 7.58 -10.41
N ASN A 95 21.93 6.46 -9.95
CA ASN A 95 21.49 5.10 -10.28
C ASN A 95 19.97 5.00 -10.17
N LYS A 96 19.29 4.82 -11.30
CA LYS A 96 17.82 4.72 -11.39
C LYS A 96 17.25 3.66 -10.44
N LEU A 97 18.02 2.61 -10.18
CA LEU A 97 17.64 1.54 -9.27
C LEU A 97 17.65 2.00 -7.80
N ALA A 98 18.66 2.76 -7.39
CA ALA A 98 18.76 3.30 -6.02
C ALA A 98 17.63 4.29 -5.73
N LEU A 99 17.27 5.12 -6.70
CA LEU A 99 16.15 6.06 -6.58
C LEU A 99 14.82 5.30 -6.42
N PHE A 100 14.60 4.26 -7.22
CA PHE A 100 13.42 3.41 -7.11
C PHE A 100 13.33 2.74 -5.74
N GLN A 101 14.44 2.20 -5.23
CA GLN A 101 14.52 1.58 -3.91
C GLN A 101 14.19 2.56 -2.78
N ASN A 102 14.73 3.77 -2.83
CA ASN A 102 14.45 4.79 -1.81
C ASN A 102 12.98 5.22 -1.79
N ILE A 103 12.36 5.38 -2.97
CA ILE A 103 10.92 5.67 -3.08
C ILE A 103 10.10 4.52 -2.49
N LEU A 104 10.48 3.29 -2.79
CA LEU A 104 9.77 2.10 -2.32
C LEU A 104 9.86 1.93 -0.80
N TYR A 105 11.03 2.18 -0.19
CA TYR A 105 11.19 2.20 1.27
C TYR A 105 10.36 3.30 1.93
N SER A 106 10.35 4.50 1.37
CA SER A 106 9.57 5.62 1.89
C SER A 106 8.08 5.32 1.85
N LEU A 107 7.57 4.81 0.72
CA LEU A 107 6.17 4.40 0.57
C LEU A 107 5.79 3.27 1.52
N ALA A 108 6.62 2.23 1.63
CA ALA A 108 6.38 1.10 2.53
C ALA A 108 6.35 1.55 3.99
N GLY A 109 7.29 2.39 4.41
CA GLY A 109 7.33 2.95 5.76
C GLY A 109 6.09 3.77 6.10
N PHE A 110 5.68 4.68 5.20
CA PHE A 110 4.47 5.47 5.37
C PHE A 110 3.21 4.61 5.44
N SER A 111 3.10 3.60 4.59
CA SER A 111 1.95 2.68 4.57
C SER A 111 1.85 1.84 5.83
N ILE A 112 2.96 1.34 6.36
CA ILE A 112 2.98 0.60 7.63
C ILE A 112 2.54 1.49 8.79
N LEU A 113 3.01 2.73 8.81
CA LEU A 113 2.61 3.70 9.84
C LEU A 113 1.09 3.96 9.80
N CYS A 114 0.52 4.16 8.61
CA CYS A 114 -0.92 4.28 8.43
C CYS A 114 -1.68 3.02 8.90
N LEU A 115 -1.18 1.82 8.57
CA LEU A 115 -1.79 0.56 9.01
C LEU A 115 -1.79 0.42 10.53
N ILE A 116 -0.69 0.79 11.21
CA ILE A 116 -0.60 0.78 12.67
C ILE A 116 -1.62 1.74 13.30
N ILE A 117 -1.72 2.96 12.78
CA ILE A 117 -2.69 3.95 13.28
C ILE A 117 -4.12 3.42 13.16
N VAL A 118 -4.47 2.87 12.00
CA VAL A 118 -5.80 2.30 11.77
C VAL A 118 -6.05 1.08 12.67
N ALA A 119 -5.09 0.20 12.84
CA ALA A 119 -5.20 -0.97 13.72
C ALA A 119 -5.42 -0.58 15.19
N VAL A 120 -4.65 0.38 15.70
CA VAL A 120 -4.80 0.91 17.07
C VAL A 120 -6.16 1.58 17.25
N TYR A 121 -6.60 2.39 16.29
CA TYR A 121 -7.92 3.01 16.33
C TYR A 121 -9.06 1.99 16.44
N PHE A 122 -9.01 0.94 15.62
CA PHE A 122 -10.02 -0.13 15.65
C PHE A 122 -9.99 -0.93 16.94
N GLN A 123 -8.80 -1.23 17.48
CA GLN A 123 -8.65 -1.93 18.75
C GLN A 123 -9.27 -1.14 19.90
N ASN A 124 -8.98 0.15 19.99
CA ASN A 124 -9.54 1.01 21.04
C ASN A 124 -11.07 1.15 20.94
N ARG A 125 -11.61 1.16 19.74
CA ARG A 125 -13.06 1.28 19.55
C ARG A 125 -13.82 -0.02 19.86
N LEU A 126 -13.19 -1.18 19.63
CA LEU A 126 -13.77 -2.48 19.99
C LEU A 126 -13.74 -2.68 21.52
N SER A 127 -12.64 -2.33 22.19
CA SER A 127 -12.52 -2.39 23.64
C SER A 127 -13.55 -1.50 24.36
N ASN A 128 -13.80 -0.30 23.84
CA ASN A 128 -14.83 0.59 24.41
C ASN A 128 -16.28 0.06 24.20
N LYS A 129 -16.53 -0.70 23.15
CA LYS A 129 -17.86 -1.31 22.95
C LYS A 129 -18.10 -2.52 23.86
N GLU A 130 -17.08 -3.24 24.25
CA GLU A 130 -17.19 -4.32 25.24
C GLU A 130 -17.39 -3.77 26.65
N ALA A 131 -16.72 -2.67 26.99
CA ALA A 131 -16.90 -2.00 28.29
C ALA A 131 -18.31 -1.38 28.50
N LEU A 132 -19.01 -1.06 27.42
CA LEU A 132 -20.41 -0.54 27.48
C LEU A 132 -21.48 -1.65 27.49
N ARG A 133 -21.08 -2.91 27.37
CA ARG A 133 -21.98 -4.08 27.40
C ARG A 133 -21.99 -4.83 28.74
N CYS A 134 -21.12 -4.46 29.66
CA CYS A 134 -21.14 -4.89 31.06
C CYS A 134 -21.81 -3.84 31.93
#